data_fd5ffe7c8d095b0d334df11491d83e93
#
_entry.id   fd5ffe7c8d095b0d334df11491d83e93
#
_cell.length_a   1.000
_cell.length_b   1.000
_cell.length_c   1.000
_cell.angle_alpha   90.00
_cell.angle_beta   90.00
_cell.angle_gamma   90.00
#
_symmetry.space_group_name_H-M   'P 1'
#
loop_
_entity.id
_entity.type
_entity.pdbx_description
1 polymer ?
#
loop_
_entity_poly.entity_id
_entity_poly.type
_entity_poly.pdbx_seq_one_letter_code
_entity_poly.pdbx_strand_id
1 'polypeptide(L)'
;MNLGKDNQMLGFSKIQWNTLHLTWVAFFLTFVAWFNMAPFNTTIMHALGLSSGEINVLMICNVALTIPARIIIGFWVDRYGPQKVFSFLLVFSALVCFGFALSQSFNALLVTRLLMGIVGGGFVVGIKMIAEWFPPKKMGTAQGIYAGWGNFGSAFAAFSLPLIAVLFPEEFGWRVAASLSGLSCLIWAGIYYRFCPDAPGKGQDFQVDLHGVVEVTSRRDLILQILLLLPVYGAMVLFIWKLSGHPFSLIPDSLSRALVLAMGLLYILNIIRCWQINVTRLHHPVPEVEKYSFSQIAILCLVYSLTFGSELAVVSMFPQFLQTTFSLSMGLAGVLGASYACMNLIARPGGGWISDRFGRRRTLFIMIIGGMVSHWFMGEIDSNWQLTSAI
;
A
#
# COMPACT_ATOMS: atom_id res chain seq x y z
N MET A 1 -32.78 -31.62 -1.69
CA MET A 1 -31.78 -31.84 -2.74
C MET A 1 -30.41 -31.60 -2.12
N ASN A 2 -29.70 -32.70 -1.81
CA ASN A 2 -28.42 -32.71 -1.07
C ASN A 2 -27.31 -32.14 -1.97
N LEU A 3 -26.96 -30.88 -1.81
CA LEU A 3 -25.74 -30.33 -2.37
C LEU A 3 -24.61 -30.64 -1.42
N GLY A 4 -23.62 -31.39 -1.91
CA GLY A 4 -22.56 -32.06 -1.22
C GLY A 4 -21.90 -31.28 -0.08
N LYS A 5 -21.58 -32.02 0.97
CA LYS A 5 -20.62 -31.64 2.00
C LYS A 5 -19.23 -31.48 1.35
N ASP A 6 -19.02 -30.35 0.68
CA ASP A 6 -17.67 -29.94 0.30
C ASP A 6 -16.89 -29.72 1.58
N ASN A 7 -15.78 -30.42 1.72
CA ASN A 7 -14.72 -30.20 2.70
C ASN A 7 -14.14 -28.79 2.44
N GLN A 8 -14.82 -27.76 2.91
CA GLN A 8 -14.45 -26.37 2.66
C GLN A 8 -13.41 -25.97 3.71
N MET A 9 -12.16 -26.01 3.32
CA MET A 9 -11.05 -25.44 4.09
C MET A 9 -11.42 -24.00 4.48
N LEU A 10 -11.46 -23.68 5.77
CA LEU A 10 -11.95 -22.41 6.36
C LEU A 10 -13.44 -22.09 6.10
N GLY A 11 -14.21 -23.00 5.51
CA GLY A 11 -15.65 -22.82 5.24
C GLY A 11 -15.98 -21.77 4.20
N PHE A 12 -15.04 -21.44 3.28
CA PHE A 12 -15.30 -20.57 2.14
C PHE A 12 -15.90 -21.36 0.98
N SER A 13 -16.82 -20.73 0.21
CA SER A 13 -17.36 -21.32 -1.00
C SER A 13 -16.32 -21.32 -2.14
N LYS A 14 -16.51 -22.16 -3.16
CA LYS A 14 -15.60 -22.21 -4.32
C LYS A 14 -15.44 -20.84 -5.00
N ILE A 15 -16.53 -20.07 -5.12
CA ILE A 15 -16.48 -18.74 -5.73
C ILE A 15 -15.71 -17.76 -4.85
N GLN A 16 -15.87 -17.82 -3.52
CA GLN A 16 -15.10 -17.01 -2.58
C GLN A 16 -13.60 -17.31 -2.67
N TRP A 17 -13.22 -18.59 -2.74
CA TRP A 17 -11.83 -18.99 -2.94
C TRP A 17 -11.26 -18.48 -4.26
N ASN A 18 -11.98 -18.65 -5.36
CA ASN A 18 -11.53 -18.16 -6.66
C ASN A 18 -11.35 -16.64 -6.65
N THR A 19 -12.33 -15.90 -6.12
CA THR A 19 -12.25 -14.43 -6.01
C THR A 19 -11.06 -14.01 -5.14
N LEU A 20 -10.86 -14.67 -3.99
CA LEU A 20 -9.74 -14.41 -3.10
C LEU A 20 -8.40 -14.64 -3.80
N HIS A 21 -8.24 -15.80 -4.48
CA HIS A 21 -6.99 -16.14 -5.18
C HIS A 21 -6.70 -15.17 -6.33
N LEU A 22 -7.68 -14.86 -7.16
CA LEU A 22 -7.50 -13.89 -8.25
C LEU A 22 -7.10 -12.52 -7.71
N THR A 23 -7.72 -12.10 -6.60
CA THR A 23 -7.51 -10.77 -6.03
C THR A 23 -6.15 -10.65 -5.29
N TRP A 24 -5.73 -11.66 -4.51
CA TRP A 24 -4.43 -11.55 -3.86
C TRP A 24 -3.27 -11.68 -4.85
N VAL A 25 -3.40 -12.46 -5.95
CA VAL A 25 -2.37 -12.49 -7.00
C VAL A 25 -2.27 -11.14 -7.72
N ALA A 26 -3.41 -10.47 -7.99
CA ALA A 26 -3.40 -9.12 -8.53
C ALA A 26 -2.64 -8.15 -7.61
N PHE A 27 -2.88 -8.23 -6.30
CA PHE A 27 -2.19 -7.41 -5.30
C PHE A 27 -0.70 -7.77 -5.20
N PHE A 28 -0.36 -9.05 -5.20
CA PHE A 28 1.01 -9.55 -5.24
C PHE A 28 1.80 -8.96 -6.42
N LEU A 29 1.25 -9.02 -7.62
CA LEU A 29 1.92 -8.49 -8.81
C LEU A 29 2.06 -6.96 -8.77
N THR A 30 1.08 -6.25 -8.23
CA THR A 30 1.24 -4.80 -8.00
C THR A 30 2.34 -4.48 -6.99
N PHE A 31 2.55 -5.32 -5.97
CA PHE A 31 3.66 -5.16 -5.03
C PHE A 31 5.00 -5.52 -5.65
N VAL A 32 5.08 -6.57 -6.48
CA VAL A 32 6.29 -6.86 -7.27
C VAL A 32 6.67 -5.65 -8.13
N ALA A 33 5.70 -5.07 -8.85
CA ALA A 33 5.92 -3.88 -9.67
C ALA A 33 6.31 -2.65 -8.84
N TRP A 34 5.66 -2.44 -7.70
CA TRP A 34 5.89 -1.28 -6.83
C TRP A 34 7.30 -1.27 -6.23
N PHE A 35 7.80 -2.45 -5.83
CA PHE A 35 9.10 -2.61 -5.18
C PHE A 35 10.21 -3.10 -6.12
N ASN A 36 9.99 -3.15 -7.44
CA ASN A 36 10.94 -3.67 -8.42
C ASN A 36 12.27 -2.90 -8.52
N MET A 37 12.32 -1.65 -8.04
CA MET A 37 13.54 -0.85 -8.00
C MET A 37 14.40 -1.16 -6.78
N ALA A 38 13.79 -1.48 -5.64
CA ALA A 38 14.49 -1.58 -4.34
C ALA A 38 15.76 -2.44 -4.36
N PRO A 39 15.78 -3.65 -4.97
CA PRO A 39 16.99 -4.47 -5.02
C PRO A 39 18.08 -3.92 -5.97
N PHE A 40 17.74 -2.98 -6.86
CA PHE A 40 18.64 -2.41 -7.86
C PHE A 40 19.09 -0.99 -7.56
N ASN A 41 18.82 -0.45 -6.37
CA ASN A 41 19.16 0.93 -6.02
C ASN A 41 20.64 1.24 -6.27
N THR A 42 21.56 0.36 -5.83
CA THR A 42 23.00 0.50 -6.04
C THR A 42 23.39 0.35 -7.51
N THR A 43 22.83 -0.63 -8.21
CA THR A 43 23.07 -0.85 -9.65
C THR A 43 22.63 0.36 -10.48
N ILE A 44 21.44 0.89 -10.23
CA ILE A 44 20.90 2.07 -10.92
C ILE A 44 21.73 3.31 -10.60
N MET A 45 22.15 3.45 -9.34
CA MET A 45 23.04 4.54 -8.90
C MET A 45 24.33 4.56 -9.73
N HIS A 46 25.00 3.42 -9.88
CA HIS A 46 26.22 3.30 -10.68
C HIS A 46 25.97 3.45 -12.17
N ALA A 47 24.96 2.78 -12.71
CA ALA A 47 24.67 2.79 -14.15
C ALA A 47 24.31 4.19 -14.70
N LEU A 48 23.70 5.04 -13.90
CA LEU A 48 23.25 6.38 -14.30
C LEU A 48 24.03 7.52 -13.62
N GLY A 49 25.08 7.20 -12.85
CA GLY A 49 25.90 8.20 -12.15
C GLY A 49 25.14 9.03 -11.12
N LEU A 50 24.16 8.42 -10.45
CA LEU A 50 23.32 9.10 -9.48
C LEU A 50 23.97 9.12 -8.08
N SER A 51 23.71 10.17 -7.33
CA SER A 51 24.06 10.26 -5.91
C SER A 51 23.15 9.43 -5.03
N SER A 52 23.61 9.03 -3.84
CA SER A 52 22.77 8.35 -2.83
C SER A 52 21.54 9.20 -2.44
N GLY A 53 21.69 10.52 -2.47
CA GLY A 53 20.59 11.44 -2.23
C GLY A 53 19.50 11.35 -3.28
N GLU A 54 19.84 11.27 -4.57
CA GLU A 54 18.87 11.12 -5.66
C GLU A 54 18.14 9.77 -5.56
N ILE A 55 18.82 8.68 -5.23
CA ILE A 55 18.19 7.39 -4.97
C ILE A 55 17.17 7.50 -3.80
N ASN A 56 17.52 8.18 -2.71
CA ASN A 56 16.60 8.39 -1.59
C ASN A 56 15.35 9.17 -2.02
N VAL A 57 15.51 10.18 -2.89
CA VAL A 57 14.35 10.91 -3.47
C VAL A 57 13.48 9.98 -4.29
N LEU A 58 14.05 9.13 -5.14
CA LEU A 58 13.28 8.16 -5.93
C LEU A 58 12.49 7.20 -5.03
N MET A 59 13.07 6.74 -3.91
CA MET A 59 12.37 5.90 -2.93
C MET A 59 11.21 6.63 -2.25
N ILE A 60 11.38 7.91 -1.89
CA ILE A 60 10.30 8.73 -1.33
C ILE A 60 9.19 8.94 -2.37
N CYS A 61 9.56 9.27 -3.62
CA CYS A 61 8.61 9.46 -4.71
C CYS A 61 7.80 8.21 -4.99
N ASN A 62 8.39 7.03 -4.84
CA ASN A 62 7.75 5.74 -5.03
C ASN A 62 6.54 5.50 -4.10
N VAL A 63 6.46 6.20 -2.96
CA VAL A 63 5.35 6.07 -2.00
C VAL A 63 4.50 7.35 -1.87
N ALA A 64 5.00 8.50 -2.33
CA ALA A 64 4.42 9.80 -2.07
C ALA A 64 2.98 9.93 -2.58
N LEU A 65 2.68 9.47 -3.79
CA LEU A 65 1.34 9.57 -4.37
C LEU A 65 0.38 8.47 -3.88
N THR A 66 0.82 7.55 -3.03
CA THR A 66 -0.04 6.48 -2.50
C THR A 66 -1.22 7.03 -1.69
N ILE A 67 -1.01 8.10 -0.92
CA ILE A 67 -2.06 8.71 -0.09
C ILE A 67 -3.19 9.27 -0.97
N PRO A 68 -2.95 10.24 -1.87
CA PRO A 68 -4.01 10.77 -2.73
C PRO A 68 -4.58 9.71 -3.68
N ALA A 69 -3.75 8.77 -4.15
CA ALA A 69 -4.20 7.69 -5.01
C ALA A 69 -5.23 6.79 -4.34
N ARG A 70 -5.05 6.43 -3.07
CA ARG A 70 -6.01 5.61 -2.32
C ARG A 70 -7.38 6.25 -2.22
N ILE A 71 -7.42 7.56 -2.06
CA ILE A 71 -8.68 8.31 -2.01
C ILE A 71 -9.37 8.25 -3.38
N ILE A 72 -8.66 8.60 -4.45
CA ILE A 72 -9.20 8.64 -5.82
C ILE A 72 -9.64 7.24 -6.26
N ILE A 73 -8.79 6.22 -6.02
CA ILE A 73 -9.08 4.83 -6.36
C ILE A 73 -10.27 4.32 -5.55
N GLY A 74 -10.41 4.72 -4.27
CA GLY A 74 -11.59 4.40 -3.47
C GLY A 74 -12.88 4.86 -4.13
N PHE A 75 -12.96 6.10 -4.60
CA PHE A 75 -14.11 6.60 -5.37
C PHE A 75 -14.34 5.83 -6.67
N TRP A 76 -13.26 5.48 -7.38
CA TRP A 76 -13.40 4.70 -8.61
C TRP A 76 -13.92 3.30 -8.34
N VAL A 77 -13.48 2.67 -7.26
CA VAL A 77 -13.96 1.33 -6.86
C VAL A 77 -15.45 1.37 -6.54
N ASP A 78 -15.91 2.38 -5.79
CA ASP A 78 -17.32 2.54 -5.46
C ASP A 78 -18.17 2.80 -6.72
N ARG A 79 -17.65 3.56 -7.68
CA ARG A 79 -18.36 3.91 -8.92
C ARG A 79 -18.33 2.83 -10.00
N TYR A 80 -17.17 2.23 -10.24
CA TYR A 80 -16.93 1.33 -11.37
C TYR A 80 -16.85 -0.15 -10.99
N GLY A 81 -16.74 -0.43 -9.70
CA GLY A 81 -16.54 -1.77 -9.13
C GLY A 81 -15.08 -2.20 -9.07
N PRO A 82 -14.75 -3.10 -8.12
CA PRO A 82 -13.38 -3.51 -7.85
C PRO A 82 -12.73 -4.28 -9.01
N GLN A 83 -13.48 -5.08 -9.77
CA GLN A 83 -12.95 -5.85 -10.91
C GLN A 83 -12.32 -4.94 -11.96
N LYS A 84 -13.06 -3.93 -12.44
CA LYS A 84 -12.60 -3.01 -13.50
C LYS A 84 -11.44 -2.15 -13.03
N VAL A 85 -11.55 -1.62 -11.80
CA VAL A 85 -10.53 -0.73 -11.24
C VAL A 85 -9.21 -1.46 -11.01
N PHE A 86 -9.25 -2.71 -10.52
CA PHE A 86 -8.02 -3.48 -10.35
C PHE A 86 -7.37 -3.86 -11.68
N SER A 87 -8.18 -4.27 -12.67
CA SER A 87 -7.67 -4.54 -14.02
C SER A 87 -7.00 -3.31 -14.63
N PHE A 88 -7.63 -2.13 -14.51
CA PHE A 88 -7.03 -0.87 -14.94
C PHE A 88 -5.71 -0.58 -14.22
N LEU A 89 -5.67 -0.77 -12.90
CA LEU A 89 -4.47 -0.53 -12.11
C LEU A 89 -3.31 -1.45 -12.50
N LEU A 90 -3.60 -2.71 -12.85
CA LEU A 90 -2.60 -3.65 -13.35
C LEU A 90 -2.03 -3.24 -14.71
N VAL A 91 -2.89 -2.77 -15.64
CA VAL A 91 -2.44 -2.21 -16.94
C VAL A 91 -1.59 -0.96 -16.71
N PHE A 92 -2.03 -0.06 -15.84
CA PHE A 92 -1.27 1.13 -15.46
C PHE A 92 0.09 0.77 -14.89
N SER A 93 0.15 -0.22 -13.97
CA SER A 93 1.41 -0.72 -13.40
C SER A 93 2.37 -1.24 -14.46
N ALA A 94 1.84 -1.96 -15.45
CA ALA A 94 2.64 -2.47 -16.57
C ALA A 94 3.28 -1.34 -17.39
N LEU A 95 2.48 -0.32 -17.75
CA LEU A 95 2.95 0.84 -18.52
C LEU A 95 4.04 1.61 -17.75
N VAL A 96 3.86 1.80 -16.44
CA VAL A 96 4.87 2.46 -15.60
C VAL A 96 6.14 1.61 -15.48
N CYS A 97 6.05 0.28 -15.37
CA CYS A 97 7.21 -0.61 -15.37
C CYS A 97 8.00 -0.52 -16.69
N PHE A 98 7.33 -0.48 -17.83
CA PHE A 98 8.01 -0.31 -19.12
C PHE A 98 8.65 1.07 -19.24
N GLY A 99 7.97 2.14 -18.80
CA GLY A 99 8.55 3.48 -18.73
C GLY A 99 9.78 3.53 -17.83
N PHE A 100 9.74 2.84 -16.67
CA PHE A 100 10.89 2.73 -15.77
C PHE A 100 12.05 1.96 -16.43
N ALA A 101 11.80 0.86 -17.10
CA ALA A 101 12.82 0.09 -17.80
C ALA A 101 13.51 0.88 -18.93
N LEU A 102 12.79 1.80 -19.56
CA LEU A 102 13.30 2.66 -20.63
C LEU A 102 13.97 3.95 -20.12
N SER A 103 13.91 4.23 -18.81
CA SER A 103 14.48 5.46 -18.25
C SER A 103 15.99 5.50 -18.36
N GLN A 104 16.50 6.66 -18.84
CA GLN A 104 17.95 6.92 -19.04
C GLN A 104 18.44 8.14 -18.25
N SER A 105 17.58 8.78 -17.47
CA SER A 105 17.92 9.97 -16.70
C SER A 105 17.21 9.96 -15.35
N PHE A 106 17.75 10.74 -14.39
CA PHE A 106 17.11 10.94 -13.10
C PHE A 106 15.65 11.44 -13.22
N ASN A 107 15.39 12.42 -14.11
CA ASN A 107 14.04 12.96 -14.30
C ASN A 107 13.05 11.91 -14.82
N ALA A 108 13.48 11.04 -15.74
CA ALA A 108 12.64 9.95 -16.23
C ALA A 108 12.34 8.94 -15.12
N LEU A 109 13.33 8.59 -14.31
CA LEU A 109 13.15 7.74 -13.12
C LEU A 109 12.19 8.41 -12.11
N LEU A 110 12.35 9.69 -11.85
CA LEU A 110 11.52 10.46 -10.93
C LEU A 110 10.04 10.40 -11.32
N VAL A 111 9.73 10.66 -12.59
CA VAL A 111 8.35 10.61 -13.10
C VAL A 111 7.79 9.19 -12.94
N THR A 112 8.53 8.17 -13.36
CA THR A 112 8.05 6.79 -13.28
C THR A 112 7.87 6.33 -11.82
N ARG A 113 8.73 6.75 -10.88
CA ARG A 113 8.58 6.44 -9.45
C ARG A 113 7.41 7.17 -8.81
N LEU A 114 7.17 8.44 -9.17
CA LEU A 114 5.96 9.15 -8.75
C LEU A 114 4.69 8.43 -9.22
N LEU A 115 4.62 8.08 -10.49
CA LEU A 115 3.48 7.34 -11.05
C LEU A 115 3.32 5.96 -10.39
N MET A 116 4.44 5.27 -10.08
CA MET A 116 4.41 3.99 -9.39
C MET A 116 3.78 4.09 -7.99
N GLY A 117 3.89 5.23 -7.31
CA GLY A 117 3.21 5.48 -6.04
C GLY A 117 1.68 5.31 -6.10
N ILE A 118 1.07 5.51 -7.27
CA ILE A 118 -0.38 5.30 -7.47
C ILE A 118 -0.76 3.83 -7.33
N VAL A 119 0.16 2.92 -7.68
CA VAL A 119 -0.06 1.47 -7.64
C VAL A 119 -0.34 0.97 -6.22
N GLY A 120 0.19 1.66 -5.20
CA GLY A 120 -0.12 1.40 -3.78
C GLY A 120 -1.62 1.53 -3.42
N GLY A 121 -2.43 2.10 -4.31
CA GLY A 121 -3.89 2.13 -4.19
C GLY A 121 -4.56 0.77 -4.42
N GLY A 122 -3.87 -0.23 -4.98
CA GLY A 122 -4.39 -1.58 -5.19
C GLY A 122 -4.89 -2.26 -3.90
N PHE A 123 -4.29 -1.92 -2.76
CA PHE A 123 -4.74 -2.42 -1.46
C PHE A 123 -6.22 -2.13 -1.20
N VAL A 124 -6.68 -0.91 -1.47
CA VAL A 124 -8.07 -0.48 -1.23
C VAL A 124 -9.04 -1.27 -2.11
N VAL A 125 -8.67 -1.53 -3.37
CA VAL A 125 -9.50 -2.28 -4.32
C VAL A 125 -9.79 -3.69 -3.81
N GLY A 126 -8.76 -4.40 -3.37
CA GLY A 126 -8.94 -5.77 -2.89
C GLY A 126 -9.62 -5.84 -1.53
N ILE A 127 -9.37 -4.89 -0.61
CA ILE A 127 -10.09 -4.82 0.67
C ILE A 127 -11.59 -4.67 0.40
N LYS A 128 -12.00 -3.81 -0.53
CA LYS A 128 -13.40 -3.66 -0.93
C LYS A 128 -13.96 -4.96 -1.51
N MET A 129 -13.24 -5.60 -2.45
CA MET A 129 -13.63 -6.88 -3.03
C MET A 129 -13.88 -7.94 -1.94
N ILE A 130 -12.94 -8.09 -0.99
CA ILE A 130 -13.07 -9.05 0.10
C ILE A 130 -14.25 -8.69 1.02
N ALA A 131 -14.45 -7.41 1.32
CA ALA A 131 -15.55 -6.97 2.17
C ALA A 131 -16.93 -7.27 1.58
N GLU A 132 -17.06 -7.29 0.26
CA GLU A 132 -18.33 -7.58 -0.42
C GLU A 132 -18.60 -9.09 -0.60
N TRP A 133 -17.54 -9.91 -0.66
CA TRP A 133 -17.66 -11.36 -0.86
C TRP A 133 -17.69 -12.18 0.44
N PHE A 134 -17.18 -11.64 1.55
CA PHE A 134 -17.00 -12.41 2.79
C PHE A 134 -17.83 -11.86 3.95
N PRO A 135 -18.48 -12.75 4.73
CA PRO A 135 -19.26 -12.33 5.89
C PRO A 135 -18.35 -11.79 7.01
N PRO A 136 -18.84 -10.89 7.89
CA PRO A 136 -18.04 -10.27 8.95
C PRO A 136 -17.26 -11.22 9.86
N LYS A 137 -17.79 -12.43 10.11
CA LYS A 137 -17.16 -13.45 10.97
C LYS A 137 -15.90 -14.10 10.36
N LYS A 138 -15.72 -14.00 9.05
CA LYS A 138 -14.61 -14.61 8.28
C LYS A 138 -13.77 -13.56 7.57
N MET A 139 -14.11 -12.31 7.74
CA MET A 139 -13.49 -11.19 7.03
C MET A 139 -12.03 -10.98 7.45
N GLY A 140 -11.71 -11.14 8.74
CA GLY A 140 -10.34 -11.01 9.25
C GLY A 140 -9.39 -12.02 8.60
N THR A 141 -9.81 -13.30 8.55
CA THR A 141 -9.04 -14.36 7.90
C THR A 141 -8.87 -14.11 6.40
N ALA A 142 -9.96 -13.76 5.69
CA ALA A 142 -9.91 -13.50 4.24
C ALA A 142 -9.03 -12.29 3.89
N GLN A 143 -9.16 -11.19 4.64
CA GLN A 143 -8.31 -10.01 4.49
C GLN A 143 -6.86 -10.29 4.88
N GLY A 144 -6.64 -11.13 5.90
CA GLY A 144 -5.30 -11.57 6.29
C GLY A 144 -4.60 -12.36 5.19
N ILE A 145 -5.30 -13.29 4.53
CA ILE A 145 -4.78 -14.03 3.36
C ILE A 145 -4.50 -13.06 2.21
N TYR A 146 -5.46 -12.21 1.86
CA TYR A 146 -5.30 -11.22 0.79
C TYR A 146 -4.08 -10.32 1.02
N ALA A 147 -4.00 -9.71 2.20
CA ALA A 147 -2.93 -8.77 2.51
C ALA A 147 -1.57 -9.47 2.70
N GLY A 148 -1.57 -10.64 3.33
CA GLY A 148 -0.34 -11.40 3.57
C GLY A 148 0.31 -11.88 2.28
N TRP A 149 -0.44 -12.58 1.46
CA TRP A 149 0.05 -13.07 0.18
C TRP A 149 0.32 -11.95 -0.83
N GLY A 150 -0.49 -10.87 -0.80
CA GLY A 150 -0.25 -9.71 -1.63
C GLY A 150 1.06 -8.99 -1.27
N ASN A 151 1.27 -8.66 0.01
CA ASN A 151 2.48 -7.98 0.47
C ASN A 151 3.75 -8.83 0.27
N PHE A 152 3.64 -10.15 0.24
CA PHE A 152 4.76 -11.03 -0.12
C PHE A 152 5.37 -10.69 -1.49
N GLY A 153 4.64 -10.00 -2.37
CA GLY A 153 5.16 -9.51 -3.65
C GLY A 153 6.42 -8.66 -3.51
N SER A 154 6.56 -7.88 -2.44
CA SER A 154 7.78 -7.10 -2.17
C SER A 154 8.98 -7.98 -1.85
N ALA A 155 8.79 -9.02 -1.03
CA ALA A 155 9.82 -10.02 -0.75
C ALA A 155 10.20 -10.78 -2.03
N PHE A 156 9.20 -11.22 -2.79
CA PHE A 156 9.42 -11.90 -4.05
C PHE A 156 10.23 -11.04 -5.01
N ALA A 157 9.94 -9.74 -5.13
CA ALA A 157 10.74 -8.81 -5.92
C ALA A 157 12.19 -8.73 -5.43
N ALA A 158 12.40 -8.63 -4.11
CA ALA A 158 13.72 -8.47 -3.52
C ALA A 158 14.67 -9.64 -3.80
N PHE A 159 14.17 -10.88 -3.82
CA PHE A 159 15.03 -12.04 -4.09
C PHE A 159 14.97 -12.53 -5.53
N SER A 160 13.83 -12.48 -6.23
CA SER A 160 13.69 -13.07 -7.56
C SER A 160 14.19 -12.17 -8.68
N LEU A 161 13.96 -10.85 -8.58
CA LEU A 161 14.36 -9.93 -9.64
C LEU A 161 15.90 -9.85 -9.81
N PRO A 162 16.73 -9.83 -8.74
CA PRO A 162 18.17 -9.96 -8.89
C PRO A 162 18.61 -11.25 -9.58
N LEU A 163 17.97 -12.39 -9.26
CA LEU A 163 18.29 -13.67 -9.90
C LEU A 163 18.00 -13.67 -11.41
N ILE A 164 16.97 -12.94 -11.82
CA ILE A 164 16.66 -12.72 -13.24
C ILE A 164 17.69 -11.77 -13.85
N ALA A 165 18.04 -10.70 -13.15
CA ALA A 165 18.93 -9.67 -13.67
C ALA A 165 20.35 -10.19 -13.97
N VAL A 166 20.89 -11.09 -13.15
CA VAL A 166 22.23 -11.67 -13.35
C VAL A 166 22.36 -12.54 -14.62
N LEU A 167 21.23 -12.92 -15.24
CA LEU A 167 21.23 -13.65 -16.51
C LEU A 167 21.51 -12.73 -17.72
N PHE A 168 21.57 -11.42 -17.51
CA PHE A 168 21.76 -10.41 -18.54
C PHE A 168 22.95 -9.50 -18.19
N PRO A 169 23.55 -8.78 -19.18
CA PRO A 169 24.57 -7.79 -18.90
C PRO A 169 24.10 -6.78 -17.84
N GLU A 170 25.01 -6.35 -16.95
CA GLU A 170 24.71 -5.55 -15.76
C GLU A 170 23.87 -4.29 -16.08
N GLU A 171 24.13 -3.64 -17.20
CA GLU A 171 23.40 -2.44 -17.63
C GLU A 171 21.93 -2.72 -18.00
N PHE A 172 21.62 -3.94 -18.46
CA PHE A 172 20.29 -4.33 -18.93
C PHE A 172 19.52 -5.18 -17.93
N GLY A 173 20.17 -5.86 -16.99
CA GLY A 173 19.57 -6.82 -16.08
C GLY A 173 18.37 -6.24 -15.32
N TRP A 174 18.51 -5.07 -14.69
CA TRP A 174 17.43 -4.43 -13.96
C TRP A 174 16.28 -3.96 -14.87
N ARG A 175 16.59 -3.57 -16.13
CA ARG A 175 15.58 -3.15 -17.13
C ARG A 175 14.74 -4.34 -17.58
N VAL A 176 15.37 -5.50 -17.79
CA VAL A 176 14.65 -6.74 -18.11
C VAL A 176 13.78 -7.18 -16.94
N ALA A 177 14.29 -7.17 -15.71
CA ALA A 177 13.54 -7.51 -14.51
C ALA A 177 12.32 -6.60 -14.31
N ALA A 178 12.47 -5.29 -14.55
CA ALA A 178 11.37 -4.34 -14.51
C ALA A 178 10.34 -4.61 -15.62
N SER A 179 10.78 -4.90 -16.84
CA SER A 179 9.90 -5.22 -17.97
C SER A 179 9.10 -6.49 -17.74
N LEU A 180 9.72 -7.53 -17.16
CA LEU A 180 9.03 -8.78 -16.80
C LEU A 180 7.98 -8.54 -15.68
N SER A 181 8.27 -7.68 -14.71
CA SER A 181 7.28 -7.26 -13.71
C SER A 181 6.08 -6.59 -14.37
N GLY A 182 6.32 -5.71 -15.35
CA GLY A 182 5.24 -5.08 -16.13
C GLY A 182 4.45 -6.08 -16.97
N LEU A 183 5.13 -6.98 -17.66
CA LEU A 183 4.48 -8.01 -18.48
C LEU A 183 3.59 -8.93 -17.65
N SER A 184 4.03 -9.34 -16.47
CA SER A 184 3.23 -10.15 -15.55
C SER A 184 1.96 -9.41 -15.08
N CYS A 185 2.05 -8.12 -14.78
CA CYS A 185 0.88 -7.29 -14.48
C CYS A 185 -0.09 -7.21 -15.68
N LEU A 186 0.41 -7.03 -16.89
CA LEU A 186 -0.41 -6.92 -18.10
C LEU A 186 -1.16 -8.23 -18.40
N ILE A 187 -0.48 -9.37 -18.32
CA ILE A 187 -1.10 -10.69 -18.50
C ILE A 187 -2.19 -10.90 -17.43
N TRP A 188 -1.87 -10.60 -16.16
CA TRP A 188 -2.81 -10.79 -15.08
C TRP A 188 -4.00 -9.83 -15.15
N ALA A 189 -3.84 -8.63 -15.71
CA ALA A 189 -4.93 -7.70 -15.95
C ALA A 189 -6.03 -8.34 -16.83
N GLY A 190 -5.62 -9.02 -17.91
CA GLY A 190 -6.55 -9.75 -18.79
C GLY A 190 -7.22 -10.93 -18.07
N ILE A 191 -6.45 -11.73 -17.34
CA ILE A 191 -6.96 -12.86 -16.54
C ILE A 191 -7.96 -12.36 -15.48
N TYR A 192 -7.58 -11.32 -14.72
CA TYR A 192 -8.42 -10.77 -13.68
C TYR A 192 -9.73 -10.21 -14.23
N TYR A 193 -9.65 -9.42 -15.30
CA TYR A 193 -10.83 -8.87 -15.95
C TYR A 193 -11.78 -9.95 -16.48
N ARG A 194 -11.23 -11.06 -17.00
CA ARG A 194 -12.04 -12.13 -17.61
C ARG A 194 -12.65 -13.09 -16.59
N PHE A 195 -11.95 -13.40 -15.50
CA PHE A 195 -12.29 -14.50 -14.61
C PHE A 195 -12.68 -14.07 -13.20
N CYS A 196 -12.34 -12.86 -12.74
CA CYS A 196 -12.77 -12.39 -11.44
C CYS A 196 -14.22 -11.91 -11.52
N PRO A 197 -15.14 -12.46 -10.72
CA PRO A 197 -16.51 -11.95 -10.69
C PRO A 197 -16.53 -10.58 -10.01
N ASP A 198 -17.39 -9.69 -10.49
CA ASP A 198 -17.62 -8.40 -9.83
C ASP A 198 -18.40 -8.60 -8.52
N ALA A 199 -18.42 -7.57 -7.69
CA ALA A 199 -19.06 -7.63 -6.39
C ALA A 199 -20.57 -7.96 -6.48
N PRO A 200 -21.12 -8.78 -5.55
CA PRO A 200 -22.52 -9.24 -5.61
C PRO A 200 -23.56 -8.12 -5.51
N GLY A 201 -23.20 -6.96 -4.94
CA GLY A 201 -24.11 -5.82 -4.75
C GLY A 201 -24.23 -4.87 -5.94
N LYS A 202 -23.50 -5.10 -7.04
CA LYS A 202 -23.49 -4.23 -8.20
C LYS A 202 -24.77 -4.38 -9.03
N GLY A 203 -25.62 -3.38 -8.97
CA GLY A 203 -26.92 -3.36 -9.68
C GLY A 203 -28.12 -3.03 -8.81
N GLN A 204 -27.99 -3.06 -7.50
CA GLN A 204 -28.86 -2.30 -6.64
C GLN A 204 -28.37 -0.85 -6.67
N ASP A 205 -29.28 0.09 -6.97
CA ASP A 205 -29.02 1.53 -6.93
C ASP A 205 -28.55 1.95 -5.52
N PHE A 206 -27.32 1.60 -5.20
CA PHE A 206 -26.58 2.28 -4.15
C PHE A 206 -26.24 3.64 -4.76
N GLN A 207 -27.10 4.61 -4.53
CA GLN A 207 -26.69 6.01 -4.63
C GLN A 207 -25.58 6.16 -3.62
N VAL A 208 -24.34 5.91 -4.07
CA VAL A 208 -23.16 6.28 -3.31
C VAL A 208 -23.20 7.79 -3.26
N ASP A 209 -23.60 8.32 -2.14
CA ASP A 209 -23.53 9.74 -1.85
C ASP A 209 -22.05 10.12 -1.88
N LEU A 210 -21.59 10.54 -3.08
CA LEU A 210 -20.20 10.86 -3.37
C LEU A 210 -19.76 12.19 -2.70
N HIS A 211 -20.27 12.47 -1.52
CA HIS A 211 -19.89 13.68 -0.79
C HIS A 211 -18.41 13.67 -0.37
N GLY A 212 -17.74 12.52 -0.40
CA GLY A 212 -16.32 12.39 -0.09
C GLY A 212 -15.95 12.68 1.35
N VAL A 213 -16.94 12.78 2.22
CA VAL A 213 -16.82 13.12 3.63
C VAL A 213 -17.54 12.07 4.47
N VAL A 214 -16.88 11.57 5.51
CA VAL A 214 -17.50 10.66 6.47
C VAL A 214 -18.49 11.46 7.32
N GLU A 215 -19.73 11.01 7.37
CA GLU A 215 -20.76 11.59 8.23
C GLU A 215 -20.53 11.17 9.68
N VAL A 216 -20.45 12.15 10.59
CA VAL A 216 -20.22 11.90 12.01
C VAL A 216 -21.51 12.07 12.83
N THR A 217 -21.52 11.50 14.03
CA THR A 217 -22.70 11.46 14.89
C THR A 217 -22.64 12.40 16.09
N SER A 218 -21.54 13.14 16.24
CA SER A 218 -21.38 14.14 17.29
C SER A 218 -20.51 15.32 16.85
N ARG A 219 -20.68 16.48 17.49
CA ARG A 219 -19.82 17.66 17.25
C ARG A 219 -18.35 17.41 17.62
N ARG A 220 -18.10 16.61 18.66
CA ARG A 220 -16.75 16.21 19.06
C ARG A 220 -16.09 15.38 17.95
N ASP A 221 -16.84 14.46 17.35
CA ASP A 221 -16.35 13.62 16.27
C ASP A 221 -16.07 14.45 15.00
N LEU A 222 -16.83 15.51 14.73
CA LEU A 222 -16.56 16.43 13.64
C LEU A 222 -15.21 17.15 13.81
N ILE A 223 -14.94 17.65 15.01
CA ILE A 223 -13.65 18.30 15.32
C ILE A 223 -12.52 17.30 15.14
N LEU A 224 -12.66 16.07 15.64
CA LEU A 224 -11.67 15.02 15.51
C LEU A 224 -11.43 14.62 14.05
N GLN A 225 -12.48 14.55 13.24
CA GLN A 225 -12.36 14.30 11.79
C GLN A 225 -11.56 15.40 11.09
N ILE A 226 -11.84 16.67 11.38
CA ILE A 226 -11.11 17.81 10.82
C ILE A 226 -9.63 17.76 11.22
N LEU A 227 -9.33 17.46 12.49
CA LEU A 227 -7.96 17.32 12.97
C LEU A 227 -7.22 16.15 12.28
N LEU A 228 -7.93 15.06 11.99
CA LEU A 228 -7.36 13.87 11.35
C LEU A 228 -7.01 14.10 9.86
N LEU A 229 -7.52 15.14 9.23
CA LEU A 229 -7.11 15.56 7.89
C LEU A 229 -5.72 16.22 7.90
N LEU A 230 -5.33 16.87 9.00
CA LEU A 230 -4.07 17.63 9.07
C LEU A 230 -2.81 16.81 8.73
N PRO A 231 -2.61 15.56 9.24
CA PRO A 231 -1.45 14.75 8.90
C PRO A 231 -1.30 14.48 7.39
N VAL A 232 -2.41 14.32 6.66
CA VAL A 232 -2.39 14.06 5.21
C VAL A 232 -1.84 15.27 4.45
N TYR A 233 -2.38 16.46 4.73
CA TYR A 233 -1.90 17.69 4.10
C TYR A 233 -0.49 18.06 4.57
N GLY A 234 -0.19 17.84 5.85
CA GLY A 234 1.15 18.02 6.41
C GLY A 234 2.20 17.17 5.72
N ALA A 235 1.90 15.88 5.48
CA ALA A 235 2.79 14.98 4.74
C ALA A 235 3.03 15.46 3.30
N MET A 236 1.99 15.95 2.60
CA MET A 236 2.15 16.51 1.26
C MET A 236 3.00 17.79 1.25
N VAL A 237 2.82 18.67 2.22
CA VAL A 237 3.64 19.89 2.39
C VAL A 237 5.09 19.53 2.67
N LEU A 238 5.36 18.57 3.57
CA LEU A 238 6.70 18.08 3.85
C LEU A 238 7.35 17.46 2.61
N PHE A 239 6.59 16.75 1.80
CA PHE A 239 7.07 16.18 0.54
C PHE A 239 7.47 17.28 -0.46
N ILE A 240 6.60 18.29 -0.66
CA ILE A 240 6.89 19.45 -1.53
C ILE A 240 8.14 20.17 -1.04
N TRP A 241 8.24 20.44 0.26
CA TRP A 241 9.40 21.08 0.88
C TRP A 241 10.69 20.27 0.64
N LYS A 242 10.64 18.95 0.79
CA LYS A 242 11.81 18.08 0.55
C LYS A 242 12.27 18.12 -0.91
N LEU A 243 11.35 18.21 -1.87
CA LEU A 243 11.68 18.29 -3.30
C LEU A 243 12.21 19.67 -3.71
N SER A 244 11.85 20.75 -2.99
CA SER A 244 12.34 22.11 -3.27
C SER A 244 13.64 22.46 -2.55
N GLY A 245 13.96 21.75 -1.45
CA GLY A 245 15.13 22.02 -0.63
C GLY A 245 16.43 21.45 -1.18
N HIS A 246 17.57 22.02 -0.72
CA HIS A 246 18.90 21.46 -1.01
C HIS A 246 19.05 20.04 -0.44
N PRO A 247 19.76 19.13 -1.11
CA PRO A 247 20.57 19.34 -2.33
C PRO A 247 19.78 19.17 -3.64
N PHE A 248 18.47 18.91 -3.61
CA PHE A 248 17.73 18.43 -4.78
C PHE A 248 17.21 19.55 -5.68
N SER A 249 16.63 20.61 -5.11
CA SER A 249 16.07 21.76 -5.83
C SER A 249 15.28 21.40 -7.12
N LEU A 250 14.53 20.28 -7.05
CA LEU A 250 13.79 19.72 -8.19
C LEU A 250 12.58 20.57 -8.59
N ILE A 251 12.05 21.29 -7.60
CA ILE A 251 10.90 22.17 -7.78
C ILE A 251 11.38 23.59 -7.52
N PRO A 252 11.19 24.53 -8.48
CA PRO A 252 11.49 25.94 -8.27
C PRO A 252 10.73 26.49 -7.06
N ASP A 253 11.33 27.42 -6.31
CA ASP A 253 10.73 28.01 -5.11
C ASP A 253 9.35 28.63 -5.35
N SER A 254 9.14 29.22 -6.54
CA SER A 254 7.84 29.77 -6.94
C SER A 254 6.76 28.68 -7.03
N LEU A 255 7.08 27.56 -7.66
CA LEU A 255 6.17 26.44 -7.79
C LEU A 255 5.94 25.73 -6.43
N SER A 256 7.00 25.59 -5.63
CA SER A 256 6.89 25.03 -4.27
C SER A 256 5.91 25.85 -3.42
N ARG A 257 6.07 27.17 -3.40
CA ARG A 257 5.13 28.06 -2.68
C ARG A 257 3.71 27.95 -3.21
N ALA A 258 3.52 27.91 -4.53
CA ALA A 258 2.21 27.74 -5.13
C ALA A 258 1.56 26.41 -4.74
N LEU A 259 2.32 25.31 -4.74
CA LEU A 259 1.83 23.99 -4.33
C LEU A 259 1.48 23.93 -2.84
N VAL A 260 2.29 24.55 -1.97
CA VAL A 260 2.00 24.64 -0.53
C VAL A 260 0.72 25.45 -0.28
N LEU A 261 0.56 26.58 -0.97
CA LEU A 261 -0.67 27.38 -0.91
C LEU A 261 -1.89 26.58 -1.41
N ALA A 262 -1.72 25.82 -2.50
CA ALA A 262 -2.77 24.95 -3.02
C ALA A 262 -3.17 23.85 -1.99
N MET A 263 -2.20 23.25 -1.29
CA MET A 263 -2.49 22.29 -0.20
C MET A 263 -3.25 22.94 0.95
N GLY A 264 -2.87 24.16 1.35
CA GLY A 264 -3.59 24.95 2.36
C GLY A 264 -5.04 25.25 1.92
N LEU A 265 -5.23 25.66 0.67
CA LEU A 265 -6.57 25.93 0.12
C LEU A 265 -7.42 24.64 0.07
N LEU A 266 -6.86 23.54 -0.38
CA LEU A 266 -7.54 22.24 -0.40
C LEU A 266 -7.93 21.78 1.01
N TYR A 267 -7.05 21.99 2.00
CA TYR A 267 -7.36 21.69 3.39
C TYR A 267 -8.56 22.51 3.89
N ILE A 268 -8.56 23.84 3.62
CA ILE A 268 -9.66 24.73 3.99
C ILE A 268 -10.96 24.30 3.29
N LEU A 269 -10.93 24.00 2.00
CA LEU A 269 -12.09 23.52 1.25
C LEU A 269 -12.63 22.20 1.82
N ASN A 270 -11.76 21.29 2.24
CA ASN A 270 -12.18 20.05 2.91
C ASN A 270 -12.81 20.32 4.28
N ILE A 271 -12.27 21.25 5.06
CA ILE A 271 -12.89 21.68 6.34
C ILE A 271 -14.29 22.20 6.08
N ILE A 272 -14.46 23.10 5.10
CA ILE A 272 -15.75 23.67 4.75
C ILE A 272 -16.74 22.58 4.35
N ARG A 273 -16.33 21.63 3.52
CA ARG A 273 -17.19 20.49 3.12
C ARG A 273 -17.54 19.59 4.30
N CYS A 274 -16.57 19.21 5.14
CA CYS A 274 -16.83 18.46 6.36
C CYS A 274 -17.84 19.15 7.27
N TRP A 275 -17.67 20.47 7.42
CA TRP A 275 -18.59 21.28 8.20
C TRP A 275 -20.00 21.31 7.61
N GLN A 276 -20.15 21.65 6.33
CA GLN A 276 -21.45 21.78 5.65
C GLN A 276 -22.27 20.48 5.72
N ILE A 277 -21.65 19.32 5.42
CA ILE A 277 -22.33 18.04 5.43
C ILE A 277 -22.72 17.64 6.86
N ASN A 278 -21.80 17.73 7.79
CA ASN A 278 -22.03 17.22 9.13
C ASN A 278 -22.87 18.15 10.02
N VAL A 279 -22.76 19.47 9.85
CA VAL A 279 -23.58 20.41 10.62
C VAL A 279 -25.05 20.25 10.27
N THR A 280 -25.41 20.14 8.99
CA THR A 280 -26.79 19.90 8.57
C THR A 280 -27.36 18.62 9.20
N ARG A 281 -26.58 17.56 9.20
CA ARG A 281 -26.95 16.27 9.83
C ARG A 281 -27.11 16.39 11.37
N LEU A 282 -26.18 17.07 12.03
CA LEU A 282 -26.16 17.19 13.48
C LEU A 282 -27.27 18.13 14.05
N HIS A 283 -27.98 18.84 13.19
CA HIS A 283 -29.19 19.60 13.58
C HIS A 283 -30.41 18.70 13.83
N HIS A 284 -30.39 17.46 13.31
CA HIS A 284 -31.41 16.47 13.51
C HIS A 284 -30.95 15.39 14.49
N PRO A 285 -31.83 14.79 15.31
CA PRO A 285 -31.46 13.70 16.19
C PRO A 285 -31.03 12.48 15.35
N VAL A 286 -29.78 12.05 15.54
CA VAL A 286 -29.23 10.86 14.85
C VAL A 286 -29.86 9.62 15.48
N PRO A 287 -30.45 8.68 14.67
CA PRO A 287 -30.99 7.43 15.17
C PRO A 287 -29.95 6.61 15.94
N GLU A 288 -30.35 5.95 17.02
CA GLU A 288 -29.45 5.16 17.87
C GLU A 288 -28.66 4.08 17.08
N VAL A 289 -29.30 3.49 16.05
CA VAL A 289 -28.70 2.45 15.19
C VAL A 289 -27.55 3.00 14.34
N GLU A 290 -27.57 4.31 14.05
CA GLU A 290 -26.55 4.99 13.24
C GLU A 290 -25.45 5.64 14.08
N LYS A 291 -25.61 5.68 15.40
CA LYS A 291 -24.61 6.26 16.29
C LYS A 291 -23.35 5.41 16.35
N TYR A 292 -22.21 6.02 16.10
CA TYR A 292 -20.91 5.42 16.29
C TYR A 292 -19.91 6.44 16.83
N SER A 293 -18.80 5.98 17.39
CA SER A 293 -17.73 6.85 17.89
C SER A 293 -16.62 6.97 16.86
N PHE A 294 -16.45 8.15 16.27
CA PHE A 294 -15.38 8.42 15.31
C PHE A 294 -13.97 8.29 15.93
N SER A 295 -13.84 8.41 17.26
CA SER A 295 -12.57 8.18 17.94
C SER A 295 -12.01 6.77 17.72
N GLN A 296 -12.85 5.77 17.53
CA GLN A 296 -12.39 4.41 17.17
C GLN A 296 -11.76 4.37 15.78
N ILE A 297 -12.37 5.08 14.82
CA ILE A 297 -11.81 5.22 13.46
C ILE A 297 -10.48 5.96 13.52
N ALA A 298 -10.42 7.08 14.27
CA ALA A 298 -9.22 7.86 14.44
C ALA A 298 -8.05 7.04 15.01
N ILE A 299 -8.29 6.26 16.06
CA ILE A 299 -7.29 5.35 16.65
C ILE A 299 -6.83 4.31 15.62
N LEU A 300 -7.75 3.69 14.90
CA LEU A 300 -7.40 2.70 13.86
C LEU A 300 -6.59 3.32 12.72
N CYS A 301 -6.92 4.54 12.29
CA CYS A 301 -6.13 5.28 11.29
C CYS A 301 -4.70 5.56 11.78
N LEU A 302 -4.54 6.00 13.03
CA LEU A 302 -3.21 6.26 13.62
C LEU A 302 -2.39 4.95 13.75
N VAL A 303 -3.00 3.88 14.23
CA VAL A 303 -2.35 2.57 14.31
C VAL A 303 -1.96 2.07 12.93
N TYR A 304 -2.83 2.19 11.95
CA TYR A 304 -2.53 1.79 10.57
C TYR A 304 -1.39 2.63 9.97
N SER A 305 -1.39 3.95 10.19
CA SER A 305 -0.30 4.82 9.73
C SER A 305 1.04 4.42 10.33
N LEU A 306 1.07 4.07 11.62
CA LEU A 306 2.28 3.66 12.32
C LEU A 306 2.77 2.29 11.82
N THR A 307 1.89 1.29 11.79
CA THR A 307 2.27 -0.10 11.45
C THR A 307 2.60 -0.26 9.98
N PHE A 308 1.74 0.23 9.09
CA PHE A 308 1.97 0.11 7.65
C PHE A 308 3.06 1.09 7.16
N GLY A 309 3.16 2.27 7.77
CA GLY A 309 4.23 3.23 7.46
C GLY A 309 5.61 2.69 7.80
N SER A 310 5.77 2.08 8.98
CA SER A 310 7.03 1.42 9.36
C SER A 310 7.37 0.22 8.46
N GLU A 311 6.37 -0.59 8.09
CA GLU A 311 6.57 -1.70 7.14
C GLU A 311 7.08 -1.20 5.78
N LEU A 312 6.48 -0.15 5.24
CA LEU A 312 6.92 0.44 3.97
C LEU A 312 8.36 0.98 4.05
N ALA A 313 8.70 1.66 5.15
CA ALA A 313 10.04 2.17 5.38
C ALA A 313 11.06 1.03 5.43
N VAL A 314 10.81 0.00 6.22
CA VAL A 314 11.70 -1.17 6.34
C VAL A 314 11.86 -1.86 4.99
N VAL A 315 10.78 -2.24 4.31
CA VAL A 315 10.85 -2.94 3.02
C VAL A 315 11.59 -2.13 1.95
N SER A 316 11.45 -0.79 1.97
CA SER A 316 12.09 0.08 0.98
C SER A 316 13.58 0.29 1.25
N MET A 317 14.00 0.40 2.51
CA MET A 317 15.34 0.84 2.89
C MET A 317 16.24 -0.30 3.40
N PHE A 318 15.66 -1.40 3.86
CA PHE A 318 16.39 -2.45 4.56
C PHE A 318 17.44 -3.16 3.68
N PRO A 319 17.17 -3.53 2.42
CA PRO A 319 18.21 -4.12 1.57
C PRO A 319 19.41 -3.19 1.38
N GLN A 320 19.19 -1.90 1.18
CA GLN A 320 20.27 -0.91 1.05
C GLN A 320 21.04 -0.75 2.37
N PHE A 321 20.33 -0.66 3.50
CA PHE A 321 20.95 -0.60 4.82
C PHE A 321 21.87 -1.80 5.09
N LEU A 322 21.43 -3.02 4.75
CA LEU A 322 22.23 -4.23 4.89
C LEU A 322 23.50 -4.20 4.03
N GLN A 323 23.41 -3.68 2.81
CA GLN A 323 24.57 -3.53 1.93
C GLN A 323 25.57 -2.50 2.45
N THR A 324 25.08 -1.34 2.91
CA THR A 324 25.95 -0.22 3.30
C THR A 324 26.55 -0.39 4.70
N THR A 325 25.79 -0.92 5.67
CA THR A 325 26.22 -1.05 7.06
C THR A 325 27.01 -2.33 7.31
N PHE A 326 26.56 -3.44 6.73
CA PHE A 326 27.17 -4.76 6.96
C PHE A 326 28.01 -5.25 5.76
N SER A 327 28.16 -4.44 4.71
CA SER A 327 28.92 -4.77 3.49
C SER A 327 28.46 -6.10 2.83
N LEU A 328 27.16 -6.43 2.94
CA LEU A 328 26.61 -7.65 2.38
C LEU A 328 26.48 -7.53 0.86
N SER A 329 26.65 -8.66 0.16
CA SER A 329 26.36 -8.72 -1.27
C SER A 329 24.88 -8.40 -1.56
N MET A 330 24.59 -7.87 -2.75
CA MET A 330 23.23 -7.54 -3.18
C MET A 330 22.27 -8.74 -3.03
N GLY A 331 22.74 -9.96 -3.39
CA GLY A 331 21.94 -11.18 -3.27
C GLY A 331 21.62 -11.52 -1.83
N LEU A 332 22.61 -11.49 -0.92
CA LEU A 332 22.40 -11.79 0.50
C LEU A 332 21.54 -10.74 1.19
N ALA A 333 21.77 -9.46 0.92
CA ALA A 333 20.96 -8.36 1.43
C ALA A 333 19.51 -8.46 0.93
N GLY A 334 19.30 -8.89 -0.31
CA GLY A 334 17.98 -9.17 -0.88
C GLY A 334 17.26 -10.32 -0.15
N VAL A 335 17.94 -11.43 0.10
CA VAL A 335 17.39 -12.59 0.82
C VAL A 335 17.03 -12.23 2.26
N LEU A 336 17.93 -11.56 2.99
CA LEU A 336 17.68 -11.14 4.36
C LEU A 336 16.58 -10.06 4.44
N GLY A 337 16.56 -9.11 3.52
CA GLY A 337 15.47 -8.14 3.40
C GLY A 337 14.13 -8.79 3.07
N ALA A 338 14.15 -9.83 2.24
CA ALA A 338 12.95 -10.59 1.89
C ALA A 338 12.39 -11.40 3.07
N SER A 339 13.23 -11.88 4.00
CA SER A 339 12.77 -12.67 5.16
C SER A 339 11.77 -11.91 6.02
N TYR A 340 11.98 -10.61 6.26
CA TYR A 340 11.04 -9.74 6.95
C TYR A 340 9.65 -9.72 6.27
N ALA A 341 9.63 -9.56 4.95
CA ALA A 341 8.37 -9.53 4.21
C ALA A 341 7.76 -10.92 4.00
N CYS A 342 8.56 -12.01 4.02
CA CYS A 342 8.08 -13.40 3.99
C CYS A 342 7.20 -13.74 5.20
N MET A 343 7.48 -13.14 6.37
CA MET A 343 6.64 -13.33 7.57
C MET A 343 5.20 -12.89 7.35
N ASN A 344 4.93 -11.99 6.41
CA ASN A 344 3.56 -11.59 6.05
C ASN A 344 2.68 -12.76 5.59
N LEU A 345 3.28 -13.81 5.00
CA LEU A 345 2.55 -15.01 4.57
C LEU A 345 1.87 -15.75 5.74
N ILE A 346 2.48 -15.71 6.91
CA ILE A 346 2.00 -16.42 8.11
C ILE A 346 1.37 -15.43 9.09
N ALA A 347 2.03 -14.31 9.37
CA ALA A 347 1.63 -13.36 10.40
C ALA A 347 0.28 -12.70 10.08
N ARG A 348 0.01 -12.32 8.84
CA ARG A 348 -1.26 -11.66 8.48
C ARG A 348 -2.45 -12.61 8.47
N PRO A 349 -2.41 -13.79 7.82
CA PRO A 349 -3.50 -14.77 7.95
C PRO A 349 -3.70 -15.26 9.38
N GLY A 350 -2.60 -15.56 10.09
CA GLY A 350 -2.62 -15.98 11.49
C GLY A 350 -3.20 -14.90 12.40
N GLY A 351 -2.76 -13.66 12.25
CA GLY A 351 -3.30 -12.50 12.99
C GLY A 351 -4.78 -12.27 12.70
N GLY A 352 -5.21 -12.42 11.44
CA GLY A 352 -6.62 -12.37 11.06
C GLY A 352 -7.46 -13.45 11.74
N TRP A 353 -6.98 -14.68 11.72
CA TRP A 353 -7.64 -15.82 12.38
C TRP A 353 -7.70 -15.65 13.92
N ILE A 354 -6.59 -15.23 14.54
CA ILE A 354 -6.53 -14.92 15.97
C ILE A 354 -7.54 -13.82 16.33
N SER A 355 -7.58 -12.77 15.50
CA SER A 355 -8.49 -11.64 15.68
C SER A 355 -9.97 -12.04 15.59
N ASP A 356 -10.31 -12.92 14.63
CA ASP A 356 -11.68 -13.43 14.49
C ASP A 356 -12.09 -14.33 15.67
N ARG A 357 -11.13 -15.05 16.30
CA ARG A 357 -11.38 -16.00 17.40
C ARG A 357 -11.32 -15.38 18.80
N PHE A 358 -10.32 -14.53 19.06
CA PHE A 358 -10.04 -13.99 20.40
C PHE A 358 -10.48 -12.55 20.60
N GLY A 359 -10.96 -11.90 19.53
CA GLY A 359 -11.47 -10.54 19.52
C GLY A 359 -10.43 -9.53 19.05
N ARG A 360 -10.91 -8.61 18.21
CA ARG A 360 -10.10 -7.62 17.47
C ARG A 360 -9.28 -6.70 18.37
N ARG A 361 -9.90 -6.20 19.45
CA ARG A 361 -9.25 -5.24 20.36
C ARG A 361 -8.06 -5.83 21.11
N ARG A 362 -8.22 -7.06 21.64
CA ARG A 362 -7.16 -7.75 22.39
C ARG A 362 -5.99 -8.10 21.48
N THR A 363 -6.30 -8.66 20.32
CA THR A 363 -5.28 -9.02 19.31
C THR A 363 -4.48 -7.79 18.89
N LEU A 364 -5.15 -6.68 18.56
CA LEU A 364 -4.48 -5.44 18.16
C LEU A 364 -3.52 -4.94 19.26
N PHE A 365 -3.96 -4.93 20.51
CA PHE A 365 -3.15 -4.47 21.64
C PHE A 365 -1.88 -5.31 21.82
N ILE A 366 -2.00 -6.64 21.75
CA ILE A 366 -0.86 -7.57 21.88
C ILE A 366 0.12 -7.36 20.71
N MET A 367 -0.39 -7.21 19.49
CA MET A 367 0.46 -7.02 18.30
C MET A 367 1.19 -5.68 18.33
N ILE A 368 0.58 -4.60 18.85
CA ILE A 368 1.25 -3.30 19.00
C ILE A 368 2.41 -3.42 19.99
N ILE A 369 2.18 -4.03 21.16
CA ILE A 369 3.26 -4.22 22.15
C ILE A 369 4.39 -5.07 21.59
N GLY A 370 4.06 -6.18 20.92
CA GLY A 370 5.06 -7.02 20.26
C GLY A 370 5.87 -6.26 19.21
N GLY A 371 5.20 -5.42 18.41
CA GLY A 371 5.87 -4.54 17.43
C GLY A 371 6.81 -3.53 18.09
N MET A 372 6.40 -2.89 19.18
CA MET A 372 7.26 -1.96 19.94
C MET A 372 8.53 -2.66 20.44
N VAL A 373 8.38 -3.83 21.05
CA VAL A 373 9.51 -4.62 21.57
C VAL A 373 10.45 -5.04 20.43
N SER A 374 9.90 -5.52 19.32
CA SER A 374 10.71 -5.94 18.16
C SER A 374 11.50 -4.78 17.54
N HIS A 375 10.91 -3.60 17.39
CA HIS A 375 11.62 -2.43 16.87
C HIS A 375 12.70 -1.92 17.83
N TRP A 376 12.45 -2.03 19.12
CA TRP A 376 13.46 -1.68 20.12
C TRP A 376 14.69 -2.61 20.02
N PHE A 377 14.46 -3.93 19.93
CA PHE A 377 15.55 -4.89 19.71
C PHE A 377 16.29 -4.65 18.40
N MET A 378 15.59 -4.32 17.32
CA MET A 378 16.22 -3.97 16.04
C MET A 378 17.18 -2.77 16.15
N GLY A 379 16.89 -1.82 17.03
CA GLY A 379 17.76 -0.66 17.28
C GLY A 379 19.09 -0.99 17.97
N GLU A 380 19.17 -2.13 18.65
CA GLU A 380 20.34 -2.57 19.40
C GLU A 380 21.25 -3.54 18.62
N ILE A 381 20.98 -3.75 17.32
CA ILE A 381 21.75 -4.69 16.49
C ILE A 381 23.08 -4.05 16.10
N ASP A 382 24.18 -4.64 16.57
CA ASP A 382 25.55 -4.20 16.30
C ASP A 382 26.46 -5.28 15.65
N SER A 383 25.92 -6.49 15.43
CA SER A 383 26.67 -7.62 14.85
C SER A 383 25.86 -8.44 13.85
N ASN A 384 26.54 -9.10 12.90
CA ASN A 384 25.92 -9.88 11.85
C ASN A 384 25.08 -11.06 12.37
N TRP A 385 25.49 -11.70 13.47
CA TRP A 385 24.75 -12.82 14.03
C TRP A 385 23.48 -12.38 14.78
N GLN A 386 23.54 -11.18 15.41
CA GLN A 386 22.36 -10.57 16.02
C GLN A 386 21.32 -10.18 14.96
N LEU A 387 21.79 -9.67 13.81
CA LEU A 387 20.93 -9.38 12.69
C LEU A 387 20.17 -10.62 12.22
N THR A 388 20.87 -11.77 12.03
CA THR A 388 20.24 -13.01 11.60
C THR A 388 19.24 -13.59 12.60
N SER A 389 19.44 -13.33 13.89
CA SER A 389 18.50 -13.78 14.94
C SER A 389 17.30 -12.85 15.14
N ALA A 390 17.38 -11.60 14.68
CA ALA A 390 16.33 -10.59 14.81
C ALA A 390 15.36 -10.56 13.61
N ILE A 391 15.79 -11.10 12.46
CA ILE A 391 14.98 -11.26 11.24
C ILE A 391 14.18 -12.56 11.29
#